data_a25951420219e3bc11e09bcb06968114
#
_entry.id   a25951420219e3bc11e09bcb06968114
#
_cell.length_a   1.000
_cell.length_b   1.000
_cell.length_c   1.000
_cell.angle_alpha   90.00
_cell.angle_beta   90.00
_cell.angle_gamma   90.00
#
_symmetry.space_group_name_H-M   'P 1'
#
loop_
_entity.id
_entity.type
_entity.pdbx_description
1 polymer ?
#
loop_
_entity_poly.entity_id
_entity_poly.type
_entity_poly.pdbx_seq_one_letter_code
_entity_poly.pdbx_strand_id
1 'polypeptide(L)'
;LITAIEIAAATDAQGEPILQEVAVYFEYALFRANRSSKVSAHQFEAFASPNYPLLAKAGVQIEWFQERLFRTQLPTLQAQFEVSNEVLIWRLFPGMPFEHYAKALSYPDIKILIIETFGAGNAFSKQTFKDLLEAFIAAGGLVLNITQCQSGAVRQGAYQTSTFFE
;
A
#
# COMPACT_ATOMS: atom_id res chain seq x y z
N LEU A 1 20.41 -11.57 11.52
CA LEU A 1 20.00 -10.89 12.77
C LEU A 1 21.02 -9.81 13.16
N ILE A 2 22.32 -10.07 13.17
CA ILE A 2 23.36 -9.10 13.55
C ILE A 2 23.24 -7.84 12.69
N THR A 3 23.24 -7.95 11.39
CA THR A 3 23.11 -6.80 10.47
C THR A 3 21.83 -5.98 10.70
N ALA A 4 20.73 -6.61 11.07
CA ALA A 4 19.51 -5.88 11.41
C ALA A 4 19.68 -5.00 12.66
N ILE A 5 20.44 -5.48 13.64
CA ILE A 5 20.79 -4.71 14.86
C ILE A 5 21.75 -3.56 14.50
N GLU A 6 22.75 -3.82 13.67
CA GLU A 6 23.67 -2.79 13.16
C GLU A 6 22.93 -1.67 12.43
N ILE A 7 21.96 -2.04 11.56
CA ILE A 7 21.10 -1.08 10.86
C ILE A 7 20.26 -0.25 11.85
N ALA A 8 19.65 -0.90 12.83
CA ALA A 8 18.81 -0.23 13.81
C ALA A 8 19.59 0.71 14.75
N ALA A 9 20.85 0.38 15.00
CA ALA A 9 21.75 1.15 15.88
C ALA A 9 22.61 2.20 15.12
N ALA A 10 22.52 2.24 13.79
CA ALA A 10 23.36 3.12 12.99
C ALA A 10 23.01 4.60 13.23
N THR A 11 24.05 5.41 13.48
CA THR A 11 23.94 6.86 13.65
C THR A 11 24.78 7.60 12.61
N ASP A 12 24.40 8.83 12.32
CA ASP A 12 25.15 9.74 11.48
C ASP A 12 26.32 10.40 12.26
N ALA A 13 27.04 11.32 11.59
CA ALA A 13 28.19 12.03 12.19
C ALA A 13 27.79 12.94 13.37
N GLN A 14 26.52 13.27 13.51
CA GLN A 14 25.95 14.06 14.60
C GLN A 14 25.44 13.20 15.75
N GLY A 15 25.48 11.86 15.61
CA GLY A 15 24.97 10.89 16.56
C GLY A 15 23.45 10.62 16.46
N GLU A 16 22.79 11.18 15.42
CA GLU A 16 21.37 10.95 15.20
C GLU A 16 21.11 9.63 14.47
N PRO A 17 20.02 8.92 14.77
CA PRO A 17 19.67 7.68 14.07
C PRO A 17 19.56 7.89 12.55
N ILE A 18 20.25 7.05 11.78
CA ILE A 18 20.14 7.06 10.31
C ILE A 18 18.74 6.61 9.89
N LEU A 19 18.20 5.56 10.52
CA LEU A 19 16.89 5.03 10.21
C LEU A 19 15.85 5.57 11.20
N GLN A 20 14.95 6.43 10.75
CA GLN A 20 13.88 7.04 11.57
C GLN A 20 12.49 6.57 11.12
N GLU A 21 12.38 5.37 10.59
CA GLU A 21 11.15 4.76 10.09
C GLU A 21 11.14 3.26 10.33
N VAL A 22 9.96 2.65 10.28
CA VAL A 22 9.85 1.19 10.34
C VAL A 22 10.29 0.59 9.01
N ALA A 23 11.25 -0.33 9.06
CA ALA A 23 11.81 -0.97 7.88
C ALA A 23 11.82 -2.50 8.02
N VAL A 24 11.82 -3.19 6.90
CA VAL A 24 12.03 -4.63 6.79
C VAL A 24 13.42 -4.87 6.24
N TYR A 25 14.28 -5.49 7.05
CA TYR A 25 15.57 -5.98 6.56
C TYR A 25 15.44 -7.46 6.22
N PHE A 26 15.66 -7.80 4.98
CA PHE A 26 15.59 -9.17 4.51
C PHE A 26 16.59 -9.39 3.37
N GLU A 27 17.40 -10.44 3.51
CA GLU A 27 18.37 -10.89 2.50
C GLU A 27 19.16 -9.74 1.85
N TYR A 28 19.98 -9.08 2.67
CA TYR A 28 20.87 -7.97 2.27
C TYR A 28 20.16 -6.67 1.83
N ALA A 29 18.83 -6.62 1.81
CA ALA A 29 18.05 -5.47 1.38
C ALA A 29 17.24 -4.86 2.53
N LEU A 30 17.26 -3.54 2.65
CA LEU A 30 16.43 -2.78 3.58
C LEU A 30 15.30 -2.10 2.82
N PHE A 31 14.08 -2.46 3.16
CA PHE A 31 12.85 -1.94 2.55
C PHE A 31 12.10 -1.04 3.53
N ARG A 32 11.43 0.00 3.02
CA ARG A 32 10.43 0.73 3.80
C ARG A 32 9.25 -0.21 4.09
N ALA A 33 8.89 -0.39 5.37
CA ALA A 33 7.95 -1.43 5.77
C ALA A 33 6.58 -1.29 5.12
N ASN A 34 6.00 -0.08 5.12
CA ASN A 34 4.68 0.19 4.52
C ASN A 34 4.68 0.24 2.99
N ARG A 35 5.83 0.01 2.34
CA ARG A 35 5.97 -0.05 0.87
C ARG A 35 6.43 -1.41 0.38
N SER A 36 6.57 -2.38 1.28
CA SER A 36 7.04 -3.72 0.99
C SER A 36 5.95 -4.77 1.14
N SER A 37 6.07 -5.84 0.37
CA SER A 37 5.19 -6.99 0.44
C SER A 37 5.98 -8.28 0.37
N LYS A 38 5.48 -9.34 1.03
CA LYS A 38 6.03 -10.68 0.86
C LYS A 38 5.51 -11.26 -0.43
N VAL A 39 6.41 -11.45 -1.41
CA VAL A 39 6.06 -11.89 -2.77
C VAL A 39 6.31 -13.37 -3.01
N SER A 40 7.07 -14.02 -2.13
CA SER A 40 7.32 -15.47 -2.21
C SER A 40 7.21 -16.14 -0.85
N ALA A 41 6.63 -17.34 -0.83
CA ALA A 41 6.60 -18.21 0.35
C ALA A 41 7.79 -19.20 0.41
N HIS A 42 8.53 -19.35 -0.69
CA HIS A 42 9.55 -20.40 -0.85
C HIS A 42 10.94 -19.87 -1.15
N GLN A 43 11.05 -18.71 -1.82
CA GLN A 43 12.35 -18.16 -2.20
C GLN A 43 12.95 -17.33 -1.06
N PHE A 44 14.30 -17.27 -1.03
CA PHE A 44 15.00 -16.39 -0.09
C PHE A 44 14.67 -14.93 -0.38
N GLU A 45 14.61 -14.51 -1.63
CA GLU A 45 14.16 -13.18 -2.06
C GLU A 45 12.65 -13.02 -1.89
N ALA A 46 12.19 -13.13 -0.64
CA ALA A 46 10.78 -13.25 -0.32
C ALA A 46 10.05 -11.90 -0.20
N PHE A 47 10.76 -10.77 -0.08
CA PHE A 47 10.19 -9.44 0.00
C PHE A 47 10.54 -8.59 -1.22
N ALA A 48 9.60 -7.75 -1.63
CA ALA A 48 9.80 -6.76 -2.69
C ALA A 48 9.09 -5.44 -2.35
N SER A 49 9.59 -4.37 -2.93
CA SER A 49 9.00 -3.03 -2.86
C SER A 49 8.96 -2.43 -4.27
N PRO A 50 7.99 -2.86 -5.12
CA PRO A 50 7.98 -2.53 -6.55
C PRO A 50 7.83 -1.03 -6.86
N ASN A 51 7.19 -0.28 -5.96
CA ASN A 51 6.89 1.15 -6.11
C ASN A 51 7.73 2.05 -5.22
N TYR A 52 8.72 1.50 -4.52
CA TYR A 52 9.64 2.29 -3.72
C TYR A 52 11.03 1.63 -3.69
N PRO A 53 12.11 2.36 -3.98
CA PRO A 53 13.45 1.78 -4.00
C PRO A 53 13.93 1.40 -2.60
N LEU A 54 14.98 0.59 -2.54
CA LEU A 54 15.62 0.19 -1.28
C LEU A 54 16.12 1.41 -0.49
N LEU A 55 16.06 1.30 0.84
CA LEU A 55 16.62 2.29 1.77
C LEU A 55 18.13 2.08 2.01
N ALA A 56 18.53 0.82 2.02
CA ALA A 56 19.94 0.43 2.13
C ALA A 56 20.16 -0.96 1.55
N LYS A 57 21.44 -1.28 1.28
CA LYS A 57 21.89 -2.61 0.89
C LYS A 57 23.06 -3.03 1.77
N ALA A 58 22.98 -4.21 2.37
CA ALA A 58 24.07 -4.77 3.15
C ALA A 58 25.04 -5.55 2.24
N GLY A 59 26.31 -5.27 2.38
CA GLY A 59 27.42 -5.97 1.77
C GLY A 59 28.54 -6.13 2.79
N VAL A 60 29.78 -5.85 2.40
CA VAL A 60 30.91 -5.72 3.34
C VAL A 60 30.67 -4.53 4.29
N GLN A 61 29.99 -3.51 3.78
CA GLN A 61 29.49 -2.37 4.54
C GLN A 61 28.02 -2.15 4.18
N ILE A 62 27.30 -1.41 5.01
CA ILE A 62 25.93 -1.01 4.74
C ILE A 62 25.95 0.22 3.85
N GLU A 63 25.49 0.07 2.61
CA GLU A 63 25.31 1.17 1.67
C GLU A 63 23.95 1.81 1.90
N TRP A 64 23.93 3.04 2.40
CA TRP A 64 22.72 3.81 2.67
C TRP A 64 22.36 4.71 1.49
N PHE A 65 21.08 4.70 1.10
CA PHE A 65 20.52 5.61 0.10
C PHE A 65 19.84 6.78 0.81
N GLN A 66 20.67 7.75 1.24
CA GLN A 66 20.28 8.85 2.13
C GLN A 66 19.05 9.64 1.63
N GLU A 67 18.96 9.86 0.32
CA GLU A 67 17.87 10.58 -0.35
C GLU A 67 16.51 9.87 -0.26
N ARG A 68 16.51 8.62 0.16
CA ARG A 68 15.29 7.78 0.26
C ARG A 68 14.81 7.61 1.69
N LEU A 69 15.62 7.98 2.66
CA LEU A 69 15.30 7.83 4.07
C LEU A 69 14.28 8.87 4.52
N PHE A 70 13.30 8.43 5.28
CA PHE A 70 12.39 9.34 5.96
C PHE A 70 13.13 10.03 7.12
N ARG A 71 12.95 11.34 7.21
CA ARG A 71 13.40 12.15 8.34
C ARG A 71 12.20 12.74 9.04
N THR A 72 12.01 12.36 10.29
CA THR A 72 10.91 12.92 11.09
C THR A 72 11.20 14.36 11.46
N GLN A 73 10.17 15.19 11.47
CA GLN A 73 10.19 16.55 12.02
C GLN A 73 9.50 16.62 13.38
N LEU A 74 8.99 15.49 13.86
CA LEU A 74 8.31 15.42 15.15
C LEU A 74 9.33 15.31 16.29
N PRO A 75 9.18 16.09 17.36
CA PRO A 75 10.12 16.06 18.50
C PRO A 75 9.99 14.79 19.35
N THR A 76 8.86 14.10 19.26
CA THR A 76 8.56 12.91 20.05
C THR A 76 7.83 11.86 19.23
N LEU A 77 8.01 10.58 19.59
CA LEU A 77 7.26 9.47 19.02
C LEU A 77 5.77 9.64 19.32
N GLN A 78 4.96 9.64 18.28
CA GLN A 78 3.50 9.56 18.38
C GLN A 78 3.07 8.17 17.95
N ALA A 79 2.57 7.38 18.90
CA ALA A 79 2.05 6.04 18.65
C ALA A 79 0.52 6.08 18.57
N GLN A 80 -0.05 5.49 17.52
CA GLN A 80 -1.48 5.29 17.38
C GLN A 80 -1.76 3.80 17.38
N PHE A 81 -2.54 3.35 18.35
CA PHE A 81 -2.85 1.92 18.56
C PHE A 81 -4.23 1.54 18.07
N GLU A 82 -5.09 2.53 17.82
CA GLU A 82 -6.43 2.30 17.31
C GLU A 82 -6.42 2.34 15.79
N VAL A 83 -6.97 1.30 15.17
CA VAL A 83 -7.20 1.21 13.73
C VAL A 83 -8.70 1.04 13.48
N SER A 84 -9.21 1.71 12.43
CA SER A 84 -10.60 1.56 12.03
C SER A 84 -10.82 0.23 11.31
N ASN A 85 -11.96 -0.40 11.56
CA ASN A 85 -12.48 -1.56 10.84
C ASN A 85 -13.55 -1.17 9.80
N GLU A 86 -13.74 0.11 9.55
CA GLU A 86 -14.75 0.65 8.63
C GLU A 86 -14.38 0.52 7.14
N VAL A 87 -13.36 -0.29 6.84
CA VAL A 87 -12.79 -0.46 5.50
C VAL A 87 -13.20 -1.81 4.93
N LEU A 88 -13.74 -1.78 3.70
CA LEU A 88 -14.01 -2.97 2.90
C LEU A 88 -13.09 -2.98 1.68
N ILE A 89 -12.55 -4.15 1.32
CA ILE A 89 -11.69 -4.31 0.15
C ILE A 89 -12.36 -5.24 -0.84
N TRP A 90 -12.52 -4.78 -2.08
CA TRP A 90 -12.98 -5.59 -3.21
C TRP A 90 -11.87 -5.78 -4.23
N ARG A 91 -11.44 -7.01 -4.39
CA ARG A 91 -10.58 -7.38 -5.50
C ARG A 91 -11.43 -7.86 -6.66
N LEU A 92 -11.44 -7.11 -7.75
CA LEU A 92 -12.23 -7.45 -8.93
C LEU A 92 -11.64 -8.66 -9.65
N PHE A 93 -12.51 -9.52 -10.18
CA PHE A 93 -12.14 -10.63 -11.06
C PHE A 93 -13.18 -10.79 -12.16
N PRO A 94 -12.81 -11.29 -13.35
CA PRO A 94 -13.76 -11.49 -14.45
C PRO A 94 -14.93 -12.38 -14.02
N GLY A 95 -16.17 -11.92 -14.27
CA GLY A 95 -17.38 -12.63 -13.85
C GLY A 95 -17.76 -12.50 -12.38
N MET A 96 -17.12 -11.61 -11.63
CA MET A 96 -17.49 -11.35 -10.23
C MET A 96 -18.98 -10.98 -10.11
N PRO A 97 -19.76 -11.71 -9.29
CA PRO A 97 -21.14 -11.38 -9.02
C PRO A 97 -21.21 -10.24 -7.99
N PHE A 98 -20.83 -9.02 -8.39
CA PHE A 98 -20.68 -7.89 -7.47
C PHE A 98 -22.00 -7.55 -6.73
N GLU A 99 -23.15 -7.93 -7.28
CA GLU A 99 -24.44 -7.77 -6.64
C GLU A 99 -24.52 -8.54 -5.30
N HIS A 100 -23.82 -9.66 -5.19
CA HIS A 100 -23.72 -10.41 -3.93
C HIS A 100 -22.81 -9.69 -2.90
N TYR A 101 -21.83 -8.93 -3.37
CA TYR A 101 -20.95 -8.14 -2.52
C TYR A 101 -21.58 -6.78 -2.13
N ALA A 102 -22.51 -6.28 -2.91
CA ALA A 102 -23.20 -5.00 -2.68
C ALA A 102 -23.84 -4.92 -1.30
N LYS A 103 -24.37 -6.04 -0.81
CA LYS A 103 -24.98 -6.10 0.53
C LYS A 103 -24.00 -5.68 1.63
N ALA A 104 -22.71 -5.92 1.46
CA ALA A 104 -21.73 -5.51 2.45
C ALA A 104 -21.59 -3.99 2.58
N LEU A 105 -21.86 -3.23 1.51
CA LEU A 105 -21.84 -1.76 1.54
C LEU A 105 -23.05 -1.15 2.28
N SER A 106 -24.08 -1.93 2.54
CA SER A 106 -25.25 -1.45 3.30
C SER A 106 -25.06 -1.51 4.82
N TYR A 107 -23.95 -2.09 5.30
CA TYR A 107 -23.64 -2.05 6.73
C TYR A 107 -23.20 -0.62 7.12
N PRO A 108 -23.80 -0.04 8.18
CA PRO A 108 -23.57 1.36 8.56
C PRO A 108 -22.13 1.65 9.00
N ASP A 109 -21.40 0.61 9.38
CA ASP A 109 -20.02 0.71 9.84
C ASP A 109 -19.01 0.80 8.69
N ILE A 110 -19.39 0.47 7.46
CA ILE A 110 -18.50 0.59 6.31
C ILE A 110 -18.50 2.01 5.77
N LYS A 111 -17.36 2.68 5.86
CA LYS A 111 -17.14 4.07 5.40
C LYS A 111 -16.21 4.16 4.19
N ILE A 112 -15.35 3.18 4.02
CA ILE A 112 -14.34 3.19 2.97
C ILE A 112 -14.42 1.89 2.18
N LEU A 113 -14.53 2.02 0.85
CA LEU A 113 -14.39 0.91 -0.09
C LEU A 113 -13.10 1.07 -0.87
N ILE A 114 -12.18 0.13 -0.71
CA ILE A 114 -11.00 0.01 -1.57
C ILE A 114 -11.32 -0.99 -2.68
N ILE A 115 -11.19 -0.57 -3.93
CA ILE A 115 -11.39 -1.43 -5.09
C ILE A 115 -10.04 -1.70 -5.74
N GLU A 116 -9.61 -2.95 -5.73
CA GLU A 116 -8.46 -3.43 -6.50
C GLU A 116 -8.92 -3.73 -7.93
N THR A 117 -8.66 -2.80 -8.83
CA THR A 117 -9.10 -2.83 -10.23
C THR A 117 -8.06 -3.44 -11.17
N PHE A 118 -8.46 -3.72 -12.40
CA PHE A 118 -7.59 -4.33 -13.41
C PHE A 118 -6.60 -3.32 -13.98
N GLY A 119 -5.34 -3.73 -14.15
CA GLY A 119 -4.32 -2.95 -14.84
C GLY A 119 -4.20 -1.52 -14.34
N ALA A 120 -4.42 -0.53 -15.21
CA ALA A 120 -4.27 0.88 -14.90
C ALA A 120 -5.53 1.52 -14.26
N GLY A 121 -6.45 0.74 -13.71
CA GLY A 121 -7.66 1.26 -13.04
C GLY A 121 -8.98 0.86 -13.70
N ASN A 122 -8.98 -0.18 -14.55
CA ASN A 122 -10.21 -0.62 -15.23
C ASN A 122 -11.12 -1.42 -14.30
N ALA A 123 -12.42 -1.17 -14.40
CA ALA A 123 -13.46 -1.86 -13.66
C ALA A 123 -14.57 -2.38 -14.58
N PHE A 124 -15.67 -2.85 -14.00
CA PHE A 124 -16.83 -3.29 -14.77
C PHE A 124 -17.55 -2.10 -15.43
N SER A 125 -17.93 -2.27 -16.70
CA SER A 125 -18.68 -1.27 -17.46
C SER A 125 -20.21 -1.29 -17.23
N LYS A 126 -20.69 -2.22 -16.40
CA LYS A 126 -22.12 -2.36 -16.11
C LYS A 126 -22.67 -1.13 -15.37
N GLN A 127 -23.79 -0.59 -15.82
CA GLN A 127 -24.43 0.58 -15.19
C GLN A 127 -24.79 0.30 -13.73
N THR A 128 -25.29 -0.89 -13.42
CA THR A 128 -25.64 -1.30 -12.05
C THR A 128 -24.44 -1.27 -11.08
N PHE A 129 -23.21 -1.50 -11.58
CA PHE A 129 -22.01 -1.35 -10.77
C PHE A 129 -21.71 0.12 -10.47
N LYS A 130 -21.92 1.00 -11.45
CA LYS A 130 -21.80 2.45 -11.28
C LYS A 130 -22.80 2.97 -10.26
N ASP A 131 -24.09 2.65 -10.48
CA ASP A 131 -25.17 3.10 -9.61
C ASP A 131 -24.92 2.70 -8.15
N LEU A 132 -24.35 1.51 -7.93
CA LEU A 132 -23.99 1.02 -6.60
C LEU A 132 -22.92 1.90 -5.94
N LEU A 133 -21.86 2.23 -6.67
CA LEU A 133 -20.77 3.08 -6.13
C LEU A 133 -21.24 4.51 -5.92
N GLU A 134 -22.03 5.06 -6.85
CA GLU A 134 -22.63 6.39 -6.71
C GLU A 134 -23.55 6.47 -5.47
N ALA A 135 -24.36 5.45 -5.24
CA ALA A 135 -25.21 5.38 -4.05
C ALA A 135 -24.38 5.33 -2.75
N PHE A 136 -23.28 4.57 -2.73
CA PHE A 136 -22.39 4.49 -1.58
C PHE A 136 -21.70 5.84 -1.31
N ILE A 137 -21.23 6.53 -2.35
CA ILE A 137 -20.61 7.85 -2.24
C ILE A 137 -21.65 8.89 -1.78
N ALA A 138 -22.86 8.87 -2.35
CA ALA A 138 -23.94 9.76 -1.95
C ALA A 138 -24.35 9.58 -0.47
N ALA A 139 -24.20 8.38 0.07
CA ALA A 139 -24.39 8.09 1.50
C ALA A 139 -23.21 8.52 2.40
N GLY A 140 -22.17 9.17 1.83
CA GLY A 140 -20.99 9.65 2.55
C GLY A 140 -19.83 8.67 2.58
N GLY A 141 -19.89 7.58 1.82
CA GLY A 141 -18.79 6.61 1.67
C GLY A 141 -17.66 7.15 0.80
N LEU A 142 -16.45 6.70 1.08
CA LEU A 142 -15.25 6.99 0.28
C LEU A 142 -14.88 5.77 -0.55
N VAL A 143 -14.66 5.95 -1.86
CA VAL A 143 -14.16 4.90 -2.76
C VAL A 143 -12.73 5.20 -3.16
N LEU A 144 -11.83 4.24 -2.93
CA LEU A 144 -10.44 4.29 -3.35
C LEU A 144 -10.19 3.26 -4.45
N ASN A 145 -9.77 3.75 -5.62
CA ASN A 145 -9.39 2.90 -6.73
C ASN A 145 -7.88 2.63 -6.71
N ILE A 146 -7.48 1.38 -6.52
CA ILE A 146 -6.10 0.93 -6.56
C ILE A 146 -5.92 -0.17 -7.61
N THR A 147 -4.71 -0.37 -8.09
CA THR A 147 -4.43 -1.45 -9.04
C THR A 147 -4.12 -2.77 -8.36
N GLN A 148 -4.51 -3.87 -8.99
CA GLN A 148 -4.08 -5.23 -8.61
C GLN A 148 -2.62 -5.50 -8.99
N CYS A 149 -2.02 -4.68 -9.84
CA CYS A 149 -0.64 -4.85 -10.24
C CYS A 149 0.30 -4.50 -9.09
N GLN A 150 1.35 -5.29 -8.91
CA GLN A 150 2.34 -5.06 -7.86
C GLN A 150 3.17 -3.78 -8.11
N SER A 151 3.28 -3.34 -9.36
CA SER A 151 4.00 -2.13 -9.74
C SER A 151 3.15 -1.21 -10.60
N GLY A 152 3.45 0.08 -10.59
CA GLY A 152 2.71 1.11 -11.29
C GLY A 152 1.63 1.76 -10.42
N ALA A 153 0.73 2.49 -11.07
CA ALA A 153 -0.36 3.21 -10.43
C ALA A 153 -1.60 3.21 -11.32
N VAL A 154 -2.75 3.49 -10.71
CA VAL A 154 -3.97 3.80 -11.44
C VAL A 154 -3.77 5.11 -12.21
N ARG A 155 -4.19 5.12 -13.48
CA ARG A 155 -4.26 6.31 -14.34
C ARG A 155 -5.72 6.51 -14.72
N GLN A 156 -6.41 7.35 -13.99
CA GLN A 156 -7.79 7.73 -14.30
C GLN A 156 -7.86 8.36 -15.68
N GLY A 157 -8.96 8.10 -16.42
CA GLY A 157 -9.15 8.63 -17.77
C GLY A 157 -8.33 7.99 -18.88
N ALA A 158 -7.39 7.07 -18.57
CA ALA A 158 -6.59 6.41 -19.62
C ALA A 158 -7.39 5.46 -20.53
N TYR A 159 -8.52 4.94 -20.04
CA TYR A 159 -9.42 4.05 -20.77
C TYR A 159 -10.88 4.38 -20.44
N GLN A 160 -11.82 4.08 -21.35
CA GLN A 160 -13.25 4.34 -21.15
C GLN A 160 -13.82 3.73 -19.85
N THR A 161 -13.24 2.62 -19.39
CA THR A 161 -13.64 1.94 -18.15
C THR A 161 -13.01 2.52 -16.89
N SER A 162 -12.06 3.44 -17.03
CA SER A 162 -11.44 4.17 -15.90
C SER A 162 -11.99 5.58 -15.70
N THR A 163 -12.68 6.15 -16.69
CA THR A 163 -13.35 7.47 -16.57
C THR A 163 -14.48 7.48 -15.55
N PHE A 164 -14.88 6.30 -15.10
CA PHE A 164 -15.94 6.14 -14.11
C PHE A 164 -15.56 6.65 -12.71
N PHE A 165 -14.30 6.71 -12.39
CA PHE A 165 -13.80 7.16 -11.08
C PHE A 165 -13.38 8.66 -11.10
N GLU A 166 -13.66 9.38 -12.18
CA GLU A 166 -13.50 10.83 -12.27
C GLU A 166 -14.69 11.55 -11.63
#